data_29d8b443ddc376fa0d5b95c1c0c6e61e
#
_entry.id   29d8b443ddc376fa0d5b95c1c0c6e61e
#
_cell.length_a   1.000
_cell.length_b   1.000
_cell.length_c   1.000
_cell.angle_alpha   90.00
_cell.angle_beta   90.00
_cell.angle_gamma   90.00
#
_symmetry.space_group_name_H-M   'P 1'
#
loop_
_entity.id
_entity.type
_entity.pdbx_description
1 polymer ?
#
loop_
_entity_poly.entity_id
_entity_poly.type
_entity_poly.pdbx_seq_one_letter_code
_entity_poly.pdbx_strand_id
1 'polypeptide(L)'
;MTVNILGTKYTVTKKKYSEDPAFAKSGIDGYCKFQLHQIVHCDMSTYPDWEDESPESIHNTEQQTLRHEIVHAFFHESGLSYNANTVDGSWAVNEEMVDWIALQGPKVYEAWRQADAL
;
A
#
# COMPACT_ATOMS: atom_id res chain seq x y z
N MET A 1 13.92 -0.03 -5.32
CA MET A 1 12.96 0.38 -6.37
C MET A 1 12.37 1.73 -6.01
N THR A 2 12.02 2.54 -6.99
CA THR A 2 11.37 3.84 -6.76
C THR A 2 10.11 3.95 -7.62
N VAL A 3 9.11 4.66 -7.10
CA VAL A 3 7.89 5.00 -7.82
C VAL A 3 7.66 6.50 -7.77
N ASN A 4 7.08 7.05 -8.83
CA ASN A 4 6.70 8.45 -8.88
C ASN A 4 5.24 8.58 -8.45
N ILE A 5 5.00 9.38 -7.42
CA ILE A 5 3.68 9.65 -6.87
C ILE A 5 3.39 11.14 -7.07
N LEU A 6 2.67 11.48 -8.11
CA LEU A 6 2.31 12.89 -8.43
C LEU A 6 3.52 13.85 -8.44
N GLY A 7 4.64 13.39 -8.98
CA GLY A 7 5.87 14.19 -9.05
C GLY A 7 6.86 13.96 -7.90
N THR A 8 6.44 13.34 -6.81
CA THR A 8 7.30 13.01 -5.67
C THR A 8 7.83 11.59 -5.80
N LYS A 9 9.14 11.42 -5.63
CA LYS A 9 9.79 10.12 -5.70
C LYS A 9 9.72 9.42 -4.35
N TYR A 10 9.09 8.24 -4.33
CA TYR A 10 9.06 7.35 -3.17
C TYR A 10 10.02 6.17 -3.38
N THR A 11 10.74 5.78 -2.32
CA THR A 11 11.49 4.53 -2.30
C THR A 11 10.59 3.40 -1.82
N VAL A 12 10.67 2.26 -2.49
CA VAL A 12 9.96 1.03 -2.11
C VAL A 12 10.99 0.01 -1.65
N THR A 13 10.82 -0.50 -0.43
CA THR A 13 11.72 -1.46 0.19
C THR A 13 10.94 -2.66 0.70
N LYS A 14 11.39 -3.86 0.34
CA LYS A 14 10.93 -5.12 0.90
C LYS A 14 11.86 -5.53 2.02
N LYS A 15 11.31 -5.84 3.20
CA LYS A 15 12.08 -6.25 4.38
C LYS A 15 11.58 -7.58 4.92
N LYS A 16 12.48 -8.38 5.48
CA LYS A 16 12.08 -9.55 6.26
C LYS A 16 11.38 -9.10 7.54
N TYR A 17 10.49 -9.94 8.06
CA TYR A 17 9.77 -9.67 9.30
C TYR A 17 10.70 -9.28 10.46
N SER A 18 11.84 -9.98 10.59
CA SER A 18 12.82 -9.72 11.65
C SER A 18 13.62 -8.43 11.47
N GLU A 19 13.63 -7.84 10.28
CA GLU A 19 14.42 -6.66 9.96
C GLU A 19 13.72 -5.34 10.34
N ASP A 20 12.42 -5.40 10.62
CA ASP A 20 11.67 -4.20 10.98
C ASP A 20 10.69 -4.47 12.13
N PRO A 21 10.97 -3.90 13.33
CA PRO A 21 10.12 -4.09 14.51
C PRO A 21 8.67 -3.62 14.34
N ALA A 22 8.39 -2.75 13.36
CA ALA A 22 7.04 -2.24 13.13
C ALA A 22 6.06 -3.36 12.76
N PHE A 23 6.51 -4.39 12.05
CA PHE A 23 5.65 -5.52 11.68
C PHE A 23 5.11 -6.25 12.91
N ALA A 24 5.97 -6.57 13.87
CA ALA A 24 5.55 -7.24 15.11
C ALA A 24 4.77 -6.32 16.03
N LYS A 25 5.21 -5.07 16.18
CA LYS A 25 4.64 -4.13 17.13
C LYS A 25 3.21 -3.72 16.76
N SER A 26 2.94 -3.54 15.47
CA SER A 26 1.65 -3.03 14.98
C SER A 26 0.82 -4.10 14.28
N GLY A 27 1.34 -5.32 14.11
CA GLY A 27 0.63 -6.40 13.41
C GLY A 27 0.34 -6.07 11.95
N ILE A 28 1.27 -5.39 11.28
CA ILE A 28 1.13 -4.92 9.89
C ILE A 28 2.07 -5.67 8.96
N ASP A 29 1.77 -5.64 7.69
CA ASP A 29 2.58 -6.21 6.61
C ASP A 29 3.18 -5.16 5.66
N GLY A 30 2.84 -3.89 5.88
CA GLY A 30 3.39 -2.75 5.15
C GLY A 30 3.06 -1.43 5.82
N TYR A 31 3.72 -0.38 5.38
CA TYR A 31 3.45 0.99 5.81
C TYR A 31 4.03 2.02 4.84
N CYS A 32 3.49 3.23 4.90
CA CYS A 32 3.99 4.38 4.17
C CYS A 32 4.45 5.47 5.18
N LYS A 33 5.70 5.90 5.06
CA LYS A 33 6.23 7.06 5.80
C LYS A 33 6.25 8.26 4.88
N PHE A 34 5.22 9.08 4.95
CA PHE A 34 5.02 10.20 4.05
C PHE A 34 6.15 11.22 4.12
N GLN A 35 6.58 11.60 5.32
CA GLN A 35 7.63 12.60 5.52
C GLN A 35 9.00 12.16 5.01
N LEU A 36 9.21 10.88 4.84
CA LEU A 36 10.45 10.30 4.33
C LEU A 36 10.31 9.78 2.89
N HIS A 37 9.10 9.88 2.31
CA HIS A 37 8.75 9.34 0.99
C HIS A 37 9.19 7.88 0.85
N GLN A 38 8.80 7.06 1.85
CA GLN A 38 9.17 5.65 1.91
C GLN A 38 7.93 4.76 2.00
N ILE A 39 7.92 3.72 1.19
CA ILE A 39 6.98 2.61 1.28
C ILE A 39 7.78 1.37 1.65
N VAL A 40 7.33 0.67 2.69
CA VAL A 40 7.95 -0.58 3.15
C VAL A 40 6.88 -1.66 3.19
N HIS A 41 7.20 -2.83 2.67
CA HIS A 41 6.34 -4.01 2.79
C HIS A 41 7.16 -5.22 3.25
N CYS A 42 6.48 -6.16 3.89
CA CYS A 42 7.11 -7.35 4.42
C CYS A 42 7.32 -8.40 3.32
N ASP A 43 8.43 -9.13 3.42
CA ASP A 43 8.60 -10.42 2.78
C ASP A 43 7.70 -11.41 3.53
N MET A 44 6.54 -11.73 2.96
CA MET A 44 5.53 -12.55 3.61
C MET A 44 5.98 -13.99 3.81
N SER A 45 6.99 -14.46 3.09
CA SER A 45 7.59 -15.77 3.36
C SER A 45 8.26 -15.86 4.73
N THR A 46 8.56 -14.72 5.33
CA THR A 46 9.18 -14.61 6.67
C THR A 46 8.19 -14.22 7.77
N TYR A 47 6.92 -13.96 7.41
CA TYR A 47 5.90 -13.54 8.36
C TYR A 47 5.44 -14.74 9.21
N PRO A 48 5.26 -14.59 10.55
CA PRO A 48 4.78 -15.67 11.40
C PRO A 48 3.46 -16.26 10.90
N ASP A 49 3.34 -17.58 10.99
CA ASP A 49 2.18 -18.37 10.56
C ASP A 49 1.95 -18.42 9.03
N TRP A 50 2.92 -17.95 8.24
CA TRP A 50 2.87 -17.98 6.77
C TRP A 50 3.80 -19.03 6.14
N GLU A 51 4.40 -19.91 6.95
CA GLU A 51 5.40 -20.88 6.51
C GLU A 51 4.83 -21.90 5.51
N ASP A 52 3.54 -22.25 5.63
CA ASP A 52 2.87 -23.23 4.78
C ASP A 52 2.11 -22.60 3.61
N GLU A 53 2.15 -21.27 3.46
CA GLU A 53 1.48 -20.60 2.35
C GLU A 53 2.20 -20.85 1.01
N SER A 54 1.42 -20.96 -0.07
CA SER A 54 1.97 -21.14 -1.39
C SER A 54 2.73 -19.90 -1.87
N PRO A 55 3.75 -20.05 -2.75
CA PRO A 55 4.43 -18.90 -3.37
C PRO A 55 3.47 -17.94 -4.08
N GLU A 56 2.40 -18.46 -4.68
CA GLU A 56 1.37 -17.66 -5.33
C GLU A 56 0.60 -16.81 -4.31
N SER A 57 0.18 -17.41 -3.19
CA SER A 57 -0.51 -16.69 -2.10
C SER A 57 0.36 -15.58 -1.52
N ILE A 58 1.62 -15.87 -1.26
CA ILE A 58 2.61 -14.90 -0.79
C ILE A 58 2.74 -13.75 -1.78
N HIS A 59 2.96 -14.04 -3.05
CA HIS A 59 3.11 -13.02 -4.10
C HIS A 59 1.86 -12.13 -4.20
N ASN A 60 0.68 -12.72 -4.24
CA ASN A 60 -0.57 -11.96 -4.36
C ASN A 60 -0.79 -11.03 -3.17
N THR A 61 -0.50 -11.49 -1.97
CA THR A 61 -0.59 -10.68 -0.75
C THR A 61 0.40 -9.52 -0.77
N GLU A 62 1.66 -9.78 -1.10
CA GLU A 62 2.67 -8.72 -1.21
C GLU A 62 2.29 -7.66 -2.25
N GLN A 63 1.74 -8.08 -3.40
CA GLN A 63 1.28 -7.15 -4.43
C GLN A 63 0.09 -6.29 -3.95
N GLN A 64 -0.84 -6.90 -3.20
CA GLN A 64 -1.96 -6.16 -2.62
C GLN A 64 -1.49 -5.14 -1.58
N THR A 65 -0.62 -5.55 -0.67
CA THR A 65 -0.02 -4.65 0.34
C THR A 65 0.70 -3.48 -0.32
N LEU A 66 1.50 -3.75 -1.34
CA LEU A 66 2.21 -2.70 -2.06
C LEU A 66 1.24 -1.70 -2.73
N ARG A 67 0.17 -2.19 -3.36
CA ARG A 67 -0.87 -1.30 -3.93
C ARG A 67 -1.56 -0.47 -2.85
N HIS A 68 -1.86 -1.06 -1.69
CA HIS A 68 -2.45 -0.37 -0.54
C HIS A 68 -1.58 0.82 -0.10
N GLU A 69 -0.30 0.60 0.11
CA GLU A 69 0.62 1.65 0.53
C GLU A 69 0.84 2.73 -0.54
N ILE A 70 0.83 2.35 -1.82
CA ILE A 70 0.88 3.31 -2.93
C ILE A 70 -0.37 4.19 -2.95
N VAL A 71 -1.56 3.64 -2.70
CA VAL A 71 -2.80 4.44 -2.62
C VAL A 71 -2.72 5.46 -1.50
N HIS A 72 -2.21 5.08 -0.32
CA HIS A 72 -1.96 6.01 0.77
C HIS A 72 -1.03 7.15 0.34
N ALA A 73 0.05 6.82 -0.37
CA ALA A 73 0.99 7.83 -0.87
C ALA A 73 0.31 8.80 -1.85
N PHE A 74 -0.52 8.31 -2.77
CA PHE A 74 -1.29 9.16 -3.70
C PHE A 74 -2.25 10.09 -2.95
N PHE A 75 -2.96 9.59 -1.95
CA PHE A 75 -3.87 10.43 -1.17
C PHE A 75 -3.14 11.48 -0.35
N HIS A 76 -1.97 11.15 0.16
CA HIS A 76 -1.13 12.12 0.86
C HIS A 76 -0.61 13.21 -0.08
N GLU A 77 0.02 12.84 -1.19
CA GLU A 77 0.60 13.78 -2.15
C GLU A 77 -0.45 14.66 -2.83
N SER A 78 -1.67 14.15 -3.03
CA SER A 78 -2.78 14.93 -3.58
C SER A 78 -3.40 15.92 -2.59
N GLY A 79 -3.02 15.86 -1.30
CA GLY A 79 -3.62 16.67 -0.23
C GLY A 79 -4.94 16.14 0.31
N LEU A 80 -5.49 15.06 -0.23
CA LEU A 80 -6.79 14.52 0.21
C LEU A 80 -6.76 13.94 1.63
N SER A 81 -5.59 13.54 2.13
CA SER A 81 -5.45 13.08 3.52
C SER A 81 -5.45 14.23 4.53
N TYR A 82 -5.30 15.47 4.07
CA TYR A 82 -5.31 16.64 4.94
C TYR A 82 -6.70 17.28 4.94
N ASN A 83 -7.36 17.29 6.10
CA ASN A 83 -8.60 18.04 6.28
C ASN A 83 -8.71 18.51 7.73
N ALA A 84 -8.34 19.76 7.97
CA ALA A 84 -8.36 20.35 9.30
C ALA A 84 -9.78 20.68 9.81
N ASN A 85 -10.80 20.56 8.99
CA ASN A 85 -12.17 21.01 9.31
C ASN A 85 -13.12 19.86 9.69
N THR A 86 -12.66 18.60 9.70
CA THR A 86 -13.50 17.47 10.10
C THR A 86 -13.08 16.90 11.44
N VAL A 87 -14.07 16.58 12.27
CA VAL A 87 -13.86 15.94 13.57
C VAL A 87 -13.38 14.49 13.41
N ASP A 88 -13.83 13.81 12.35
CA ASP A 88 -13.55 12.39 12.09
C ASP A 88 -12.38 12.17 11.15
N GLY A 89 -11.65 13.22 10.80
CA GLY A 89 -10.57 13.15 9.82
C GLY A 89 -11.05 13.19 8.38
N SER A 90 -10.11 13.15 7.44
CA SER A 90 -10.39 13.18 6.01
C SER A 90 -10.90 11.81 5.52
N TRP A 91 -11.82 11.80 4.56
CA TRP A 91 -12.33 10.56 3.97
C TRP A 91 -11.22 9.72 3.30
N ALA A 92 -10.18 10.36 2.80
CA ALA A 92 -9.07 9.69 2.12
C ALA A 92 -8.13 8.90 3.05
N VAL A 93 -8.31 8.97 4.37
CA VAL A 93 -7.61 8.10 5.33
C VAL A 93 -8.45 6.87 5.71
N ASN A 94 -9.61 6.69 5.08
CA ASN A 94 -10.46 5.53 5.31
C ASN A 94 -9.82 4.26 4.74
N GLU A 95 -9.48 3.32 5.61
CA GLU A 95 -8.80 2.08 5.25
C GLU A 95 -9.63 1.18 4.34
N GLU A 96 -10.95 1.13 4.53
CA GLU A 96 -11.85 0.34 3.68
C GLU A 96 -11.81 0.82 2.23
N MET A 97 -11.79 2.13 2.01
CA MET A 97 -11.69 2.71 0.67
C MET A 97 -10.31 2.45 0.05
N VAL A 98 -9.24 2.60 0.84
CA VAL A 98 -7.87 2.31 0.40
C VAL A 98 -7.74 0.85 -0.01
N ASP A 99 -8.26 -0.06 0.79
CA ASP A 99 -8.31 -1.49 0.50
C ASP A 99 -9.12 -1.79 -0.77
N TRP A 100 -10.27 -1.15 -0.95
CA TRP A 100 -11.10 -1.34 -2.14
C TRP A 100 -10.33 -0.97 -3.42
N ILE A 101 -9.65 0.18 -3.42
CA ILE A 101 -8.85 0.63 -4.57
C ILE A 101 -7.67 -0.33 -4.80
N ALA A 102 -6.97 -0.73 -3.74
CA ALA A 102 -5.83 -1.64 -3.82
C ALA A 102 -6.22 -3.01 -4.39
N LEU A 103 -7.39 -3.50 -4.01
CA LEU A 103 -7.92 -4.79 -4.45
C LEU A 103 -8.49 -4.73 -5.87
N GLN A 104 -9.31 -3.73 -6.16
CA GLN A 104 -10.05 -3.63 -7.41
C GLN A 104 -9.33 -2.83 -8.52
N GLY A 105 -8.32 -2.05 -8.17
CA GLY A 105 -7.60 -1.18 -9.11
C GLY A 105 -7.14 -1.88 -10.38
N PRO A 106 -6.50 -3.06 -10.31
CA PRO A 106 -6.11 -3.79 -11.52
C PRO A 106 -7.28 -4.17 -12.43
N LYS A 107 -8.44 -4.49 -11.85
CA LYS A 107 -9.67 -4.83 -12.62
C LYS A 107 -10.29 -3.59 -13.23
N VAL A 108 -10.29 -2.48 -12.50
CA VAL A 108 -10.79 -1.18 -13.03
C VAL A 108 -9.91 -0.73 -14.19
N TYR A 109 -8.59 -0.79 -14.03
CA TYR A 109 -7.64 -0.46 -15.10
C TYR A 109 -7.87 -1.32 -16.35
N GLU A 110 -8.01 -2.63 -16.19
CA GLU A 110 -8.25 -3.54 -17.31
C GLU A 110 -9.60 -3.26 -18.01
N ALA A 111 -10.64 -2.92 -17.24
CA ALA A 111 -11.93 -2.54 -17.82
C ALA A 111 -11.81 -1.26 -18.66
N TRP A 112 -11.08 -0.25 -18.19
CA TRP A 112 -10.80 0.96 -18.95
C TRP A 112 -10.02 0.66 -20.23
N ARG A 113 -9.01 -0.20 -20.14
CA ARG A 113 -8.23 -0.62 -21.31
C ARG A 113 -9.10 -1.33 -22.37
N GLN A 114 -9.98 -2.24 -21.94
CA GLN A 114 -10.90 -2.95 -22.84
C GLN A 114 -11.92 -2.00 -23.51
N ALA A 115 -12.30 -0.96 -22.82
CA ALA A 115 -13.25 0.04 -23.30
C ALA A 115 -12.61 1.15 -24.17
N ASP A 116 -11.28 1.08 -24.40
CA ASP A 116 -10.52 2.14 -25.07
C ASP A 116 -10.70 3.51 -24.40
N ALA A 117 -10.69 3.50 -23.06
CA ALA A 117 -10.92 4.67 -22.21
C ALA A 117 -9.64 5.17 -21.49
N LEU A 118 -8.46 4.81 -22.01
CA LEU A 118 -7.16 5.26 -21.50
C LEU A 118 -6.46 6.23 -22.42
#